data_f9a04bed332268268cd07057a4071e3c
#
_entry.id   f9a04bed332268268cd07057a4071e3c
#
_cell.length_a   1.000
_cell.length_b   1.000
_cell.length_c   1.000
_cell.angle_alpha   90.00
_cell.angle_beta   90.00
_cell.angle_gamma   90.00
#
_symmetry.space_group_name_H-M   'P 1'
#
loop_
_entity.id
_entity.type
_entity.pdbx_description
1 polymer ?
#
loop_
_entity_poly.entity_id
_entity_poly.type
_entity_poly.pdbx_seq_one_letter_code
_entity_poly.pdbx_strand_id
1 'polypeptide(L)'
;MQIGDLKFSMEKLFSRCWHYFIVASMNAIEHTLKYSAAKSGFFSAFQWRVALAALLLALMAPMAAHAEWQKVTTTDSGIIYVDDGTIKRNGPIRSFWSLLDYRTPQKAQRGAYFVSTRTHMEMDCRKEMVHILQFSMHSGPMLTGEIVDSQGVMREWQTIPPDTPLVNLFKFVCGK
;
A
#
# COMPACT_ATOMS: atom_id res chain seq x y z
N MET A 1 8.29 -1.62 26.46
CA MET A 1 7.03 -2.26 26.08
C MET A 1 6.96 -2.17 24.56
N GLN A 2 7.17 -3.30 23.87
CA GLN A 2 7.50 -3.30 22.43
C GLN A 2 6.23 -3.24 21.57
N ILE A 3 6.17 -2.28 20.66
CA ILE A 3 5.07 -2.05 19.70
C ILE A 3 4.95 -3.20 18.66
N GLY A 4 5.98 -4.04 18.54
CA GLY A 4 6.00 -5.22 17.65
C GLY A 4 4.98 -6.30 17.99
N ASP A 5 4.64 -6.47 19.27
CA ASP A 5 3.74 -7.53 19.73
C ASP A 5 2.26 -7.24 19.44
N LEU A 6 1.88 -5.96 19.34
CA LEU A 6 0.49 -5.58 19.04
C LEU A 6 0.11 -5.84 17.56
N LYS A 7 1.04 -5.60 16.64
CA LYS A 7 0.78 -5.81 15.19
C LYS A 7 0.65 -7.30 14.86
N PHE A 8 1.50 -8.12 15.47
CA PHE A 8 1.46 -9.58 15.34
C PHE A 8 0.20 -10.20 15.99
N SER A 9 -0.31 -9.58 17.07
CA SER A 9 -1.55 -10.02 17.73
C SER A 9 -2.79 -9.67 16.92
N MET A 10 -2.82 -8.52 16.23
CA MET A 10 -3.96 -8.12 15.38
C MET A 10 -4.09 -8.96 14.11
N GLU A 11 -3.00 -9.33 13.46
CA GLU A 11 -3.05 -10.24 12.30
C GLU A 11 -3.57 -11.63 12.67
N LYS A 12 -3.15 -12.15 13.83
CA LYS A 12 -3.68 -13.43 14.33
C LYS A 12 -5.16 -13.37 14.73
N LEU A 13 -5.60 -12.23 15.28
CA LEU A 13 -7.02 -12.00 15.60
C LEU A 13 -7.86 -11.90 14.32
N PHE A 14 -7.38 -11.19 13.31
CA PHE A 14 -8.08 -11.04 12.03
C PHE A 14 -8.17 -12.37 11.26
N SER A 15 -7.08 -13.14 11.22
CA SER A 15 -7.04 -14.48 10.64
C SER A 15 -7.99 -15.45 11.36
N ARG A 16 -8.06 -15.38 12.70
CA ARG A 16 -8.96 -16.23 13.50
C ARG A 16 -10.43 -15.83 13.33
N CYS A 17 -10.75 -14.54 13.32
CA CYS A 17 -12.11 -14.06 13.02
C CYS A 17 -12.56 -14.45 11.61
N TRP A 18 -11.67 -14.35 10.62
CA TRP A 18 -11.96 -14.77 9.25
C TRP A 18 -12.24 -16.28 9.16
N HIS A 19 -11.44 -17.10 9.86
CA HIS A 19 -11.65 -18.56 9.92
C HIS A 19 -12.95 -18.94 10.62
N TYR A 20 -13.28 -18.26 11.71
CA TYR A 20 -14.56 -18.46 12.40
C TYR A 20 -15.76 -18.04 11.54
N PHE A 21 -15.61 -16.96 10.78
CA PHE A 21 -16.68 -16.50 9.90
C PHE A 21 -16.92 -17.48 8.73
N ILE A 22 -15.86 -18.04 8.14
CA ILE A 22 -15.97 -19.05 7.08
C ILE A 22 -16.57 -20.34 7.63
N VAL A 23 -16.12 -20.85 8.79
CA VAL A 23 -16.62 -22.07 9.39
C VAL A 23 -18.09 -21.91 9.85
N ALA A 24 -18.44 -20.75 10.39
CA ALA A 24 -19.83 -20.46 10.78
C ALA A 24 -20.76 -20.37 9.57
N SER A 25 -20.30 -19.79 8.45
CA SER A 25 -21.08 -19.72 7.22
C SER A 25 -21.22 -21.09 6.54
N MET A 26 -20.20 -21.94 6.59
CA MET A 26 -20.28 -23.31 6.07
C MET A 26 -21.25 -24.19 6.89
N ASN A 27 -21.22 -24.09 8.23
CA ASN A 27 -22.17 -24.80 9.09
C ASN A 27 -23.62 -24.32 8.90
N ALA A 28 -23.83 -23.02 8.69
CA ALA A 28 -25.15 -22.47 8.38
C ALA A 28 -25.71 -22.98 7.04
N ILE A 29 -24.83 -23.15 6.04
CA ILE A 29 -25.19 -23.69 4.72
C ILE A 29 -25.55 -25.19 4.84
N GLU A 30 -24.79 -25.95 5.64
CA GLU A 30 -25.06 -27.38 5.84
C GLU A 30 -26.35 -27.64 6.59
N HIS A 31 -26.67 -26.81 7.59
CA HIS A 31 -27.95 -26.87 8.30
C HIS A 31 -29.15 -26.48 7.41
N THR A 32 -29.01 -25.47 6.55
CA THR A 32 -30.06 -25.07 5.61
C THR A 32 -30.30 -26.11 4.51
N LEU A 33 -29.24 -26.79 4.04
CA LEU A 33 -29.36 -27.87 3.05
C LEU A 33 -30.07 -29.10 3.61
N LYS A 34 -29.82 -29.48 4.87
CA LYS A 34 -30.54 -30.61 5.53
C LYS A 34 -31.98 -30.31 5.82
N TYR A 35 -32.34 -29.06 6.13
CA TYR A 35 -33.72 -28.66 6.39
C TYR A 35 -34.58 -28.53 5.11
N SER A 36 -33.92 -28.21 3.96
CA SER A 36 -34.60 -28.04 2.67
C SER A 36 -35.00 -29.35 1.99
N ALA A 37 -34.39 -30.48 2.38
CA ALA A 37 -34.73 -31.78 1.79
C ALA A 37 -36.12 -32.34 2.22
N ALA A 38 -36.76 -31.71 3.21
CA ALA A 38 -38.00 -32.25 3.81
C ALA A 38 -39.30 -31.57 3.36
N LYS A 39 -39.29 -30.49 2.55
CA LYS A 39 -40.51 -29.83 2.04
C LYS A 39 -40.34 -29.39 0.58
N SER A 40 -40.68 -30.30 -0.29
CA SER A 40 -40.80 -30.05 -1.72
C SER A 40 -41.97 -29.10 -2.03
N GLY A 41 -41.78 -28.05 -2.82
CA GLY A 41 -42.77 -27.59 -3.75
C GLY A 41 -42.91 -26.09 -4.03
N PHE A 42 -42.52 -25.14 -3.17
CA PHE A 42 -42.84 -23.72 -3.43
C PHE A 42 -41.71 -22.70 -3.21
N PHE A 43 -40.52 -23.15 -2.90
CA PHE A 43 -39.41 -22.25 -2.46
C PHE A 43 -38.35 -21.94 -3.51
N SER A 44 -38.45 -22.43 -4.75
CA SER A 44 -37.28 -22.45 -5.64
C SER A 44 -36.90 -21.12 -6.29
N ALA A 45 -37.87 -20.29 -6.67
CA ALA A 45 -37.56 -19.07 -7.45
C ALA A 45 -37.03 -17.89 -6.58
N PHE A 46 -37.49 -17.76 -5.35
CA PHE A 46 -37.06 -16.68 -4.44
C PHE A 46 -35.67 -16.92 -3.87
N GLN A 47 -35.37 -18.16 -3.48
CA GLN A 47 -34.03 -18.52 -2.94
C GLN A 47 -32.91 -18.37 -3.98
N TRP A 48 -33.17 -18.71 -5.24
CA TRP A 48 -32.21 -18.49 -6.32
C TRP A 48 -31.91 -17.01 -6.56
N ARG A 49 -32.95 -16.15 -6.45
CA ARG A 49 -32.78 -14.70 -6.58
C ARG A 49 -31.98 -14.11 -5.45
N VAL A 50 -32.16 -14.56 -4.21
CA VAL A 50 -31.39 -14.13 -3.04
C VAL A 50 -29.96 -14.64 -3.12
N ALA A 51 -29.72 -15.89 -3.53
CA ALA A 51 -28.40 -16.45 -3.72
C ALA A 51 -27.63 -15.74 -4.84
N LEU A 52 -28.27 -15.42 -5.97
CA LEU A 52 -27.69 -14.64 -7.05
C LEU A 52 -27.37 -13.21 -6.62
N ALA A 53 -28.23 -12.55 -5.87
CA ALA A 53 -27.99 -11.22 -5.34
C ALA A 53 -26.82 -11.20 -4.35
N ALA A 54 -26.71 -12.19 -3.46
CA ALA A 54 -25.59 -12.34 -2.54
C ALA A 54 -24.27 -12.62 -3.26
N LEU A 55 -24.29 -13.43 -4.32
CA LEU A 55 -23.11 -13.70 -5.16
C LEU A 55 -22.65 -12.44 -5.91
N LEU A 56 -23.59 -11.66 -6.46
CA LEU A 56 -23.30 -10.40 -7.13
C LEU A 56 -22.73 -9.35 -6.15
N LEU A 57 -23.25 -9.27 -4.92
CA LEU A 57 -22.70 -8.42 -3.87
C LEU A 57 -21.30 -8.84 -3.44
N ALA A 58 -21.01 -10.14 -3.36
CA ALA A 58 -19.68 -10.66 -3.03
C ALA A 58 -18.64 -10.36 -4.13
N LEU A 59 -19.06 -10.30 -5.40
CA LEU A 59 -18.20 -9.93 -6.53
C LEU A 59 -17.89 -8.43 -6.60
N MET A 60 -18.65 -7.58 -5.90
CA MET A 60 -18.41 -6.14 -5.78
C MET A 60 -17.53 -5.75 -4.59
N ALA A 61 -16.92 -6.72 -3.89
CA ALA A 61 -15.99 -6.42 -2.81
C ALA A 61 -14.85 -5.54 -3.37
N PRO A 62 -14.62 -4.33 -2.83
CA PRO A 62 -13.55 -3.47 -3.31
C PRO A 62 -12.23 -4.20 -3.11
N MET A 63 -11.50 -4.45 -4.20
CA MET A 63 -10.10 -4.86 -4.12
C MET A 63 -9.37 -3.67 -3.51
N ALA A 64 -9.03 -3.76 -2.23
CA ALA A 64 -8.19 -2.77 -1.59
C ALA A 64 -6.87 -2.72 -2.37
N ALA A 65 -6.69 -1.65 -3.14
CA ALA A 65 -5.42 -1.36 -3.80
C ALA A 65 -4.42 -1.00 -2.70
N HIS A 66 -3.67 -1.98 -2.22
CA HIS A 66 -2.55 -1.74 -1.32
C HIS A 66 -1.38 -1.22 -2.16
N ALA A 67 -0.85 -0.05 -1.80
CA ALA A 67 0.44 0.40 -2.29
C ALA A 67 1.49 -0.63 -1.83
N GLU A 68 2.09 -1.33 -2.78
CA GLU A 68 3.12 -2.32 -2.49
C GLU A 68 4.48 -1.65 -2.52
N TRP A 69 4.97 -1.25 -1.35
CA TRP A 69 6.26 -0.61 -1.18
C TRP A 69 7.39 -1.62 -1.36
N GLN A 70 8.07 -1.54 -2.50
CA GLN A 70 9.26 -2.36 -2.80
C GLN A 70 10.50 -1.70 -2.24
N LYS A 71 11.23 -2.43 -1.38
CA LYS A 71 12.51 -1.97 -0.84
C LYS A 71 13.55 -1.90 -1.96
N VAL A 72 14.14 -0.71 -2.16
CA VAL A 72 15.16 -0.48 -3.18
C VAL A 72 16.56 -0.51 -2.58
N THR A 73 16.80 0.24 -1.50
CA THR A 73 18.11 0.32 -0.87
C THR A 73 18.02 0.69 0.60
N THR A 74 19.07 0.35 1.33
CA THR A 74 19.25 0.78 2.72
C THR A 74 20.40 1.77 2.78
N THR A 75 20.20 2.87 3.49
CA THR A 75 21.21 3.92 3.75
C THR A 75 21.50 4.01 5.24
N ASP A 76 22.47 4.81 5.65
CA ASP A 76 22.74 5.07 7.06
C ASP A 76 21.57 5.76 7.75
N SER A 77 20.88 6.65 7.04
CA SER A 77 19.73 7.41 7.56
C SER A 77 18.42 6.63 7.58
N GLY A 78 18.23 5.62 6.72
CA GLY A 78 16.96 4.91 6.63
C GLY A 78 16.86 3.89 5.50
N ILE A 79 15.65 3.52 5.16
CA ILE A 79 15.35 2.57 4.08
C ILE A 79 14.51 3.28 3.03
N ILE A 80 14.89 3.10 1.77
CA ILE A 80 14.20 3.69 0.63
C ILE A 80 13.36 2.62 -0.06
N TYR A 81 12.10 2.97 -0.30
CA TYR A 81 11.11 2.16 -0.99
C TYR A 81 10.57 2.89 -2.22
N VAL A 82 10.06 2.14 -3.17
CA VAL A 82 9.28 2.62 -4.33
C VAL A 82 7.95 1.89 -4.36
N ASP A 83 6.89 2.62 -4.62
CA ASP A 83 5.59 2.03 -4.94
C ASP A 83 5.60 1.62 -6.42
N ASP A 84 5.86 0.33 -6.66
CA ASP A 84 6.00 -0.25 -8.01
C ASP A 84 4.74 -0.06 -8.86
N GLY A 85 3.57 -0.16 -8.23
CA GLY A 85 2.28 0.03 -8.90
C GLY A 85 2.05 1.46 -9.41
N THR A 86 2.82 2.45 -8.92
CA THR A 86 2.71 3.85 -9.33
C THR A 86 3.65 4.25 -10.46
N ILE A 87 4.55 3.37 -10.89
CA ILE A 87 5.52 3.68 -11.95
C ILE A 87 4.79 3.88 -13.29
N LYS A 88 4.72 5.12 -13.74
CA LYS A 88 4.17 5.51 -15.05
C LYS A 88 5.29 5.77 -16.03
N ARG A 89 5.13 5.29 -17.25
CA ARG A 89 6.10 5.44 -18.34
C ARG A 89 5.57 6.43 -19.38
N ASN A 90 6.35 7.47 -19.64
CA ASN A 90 6.08 8.43 -20.71
C ASN A 90 7.37 8.65 -21.49
N GLY A 91 7.56 7.88 -22.57
CA GLY A 91 8.82 7.85 -23.30
C GLY A 91 10.01 7.50 -22.39
N PRO A 92 11.06 8.35 -22.33
CA PRO A 92 12.19 8.12 -21.43
C PRO A 92 11.91 8.49 -19.98
N ILE A 93 10.79 9.18 -19.69
CA ILE A 93 10.45 9.64 -18.36
C ILE A 93 9.72 8.54 -17.58
N ARG A 94 10.09 8.40 -16.30
CA ARG A 94 9.42 7.57 -15.32
C ARG A 94 8.92 8.45 -14.18
N SER A 95 7.62 8.46 -13.94
CA SER A 95 6.99 9.15 -12.80
C SER A 95 6.57 8.11 -11.77
N PHE A 96 6.91 8.29 -10.49
CA PHE A 96 6.68 7.32 -9.44
C PHE A 96 6.67 7.96 -8.05
N TRP A 97 6.16 7.20 -7.08
CA TRP A 97 6.24 7.57 -5.67
C TRP A 97 7.34 6.77 -4.98
N SER A 98 8.15 7.46 -4.18
CA SER A 98 9.13 6.88 -3.27
C SER A 98 8.80 7.21 -1.82
N LEU A 99 9.28 6.37 -0.92
CA LEU A 99 9.20 6.53 0.52
C LEU A 99 10.60 6.36 1.10
N LEU A 100 10.99 7.28 1.98
CA LEU A 100 12.16 7.11 2.83
C LEU A 100 11.71 7.01 4.28
N ASP A 101 11.97 5.86 4.89
CA ASP A 101 11.68 5.57 6.29
C ASP A 101 12.95 5.73 7.10
N TYR A 102 12.99 6.75 7.96
CA TYR A 102 14.20 7.12 8.72
C TYR A 102 14.35 6.25 9.96
N ARG A 103 15.59 5.90 10.30
CA ARG A 103 15.91 5.15 11.51
C ARG A 103 15.72 5.98 12.79
N THR A 104 15.92 7.29 12.68
CA THR A 104 15.81 8.24 13.78
C THR A 104 14.93 9.42 13.35
N PRO A 105 14.16 10.01 14.28
CA PRO A 105 13.36 11.18 13.97
C PRO A 105 14.21 12.33 13.42
N GLN A 106 13.75 12.94 12.34
CA GLN A 106 14.33 14.11 11.72
C GLN A 106 13.54 15.37 12.12
N LYS A 107 14.21 16.51 12.14
CA LYS A 107 13.58 17.79 12.50
C LYS A 107 13.24 18.58 11.24
N ALA A 108 11.98 18.90 11.04
CA ALA A 108 11.54 19.78 9.96
C ALA A 108 11.92 21.25 10.24
N GLN A 109 11.92 22.09 9.20
CA GLN A 109 12.28 23.52 9.33
C GLN A 109 11.41 24.26 10.34
N ARG A 110 10.14 23.87 10.48
CA ARG A 110 9.19 24.45 11.46
C ARG A 110 9.29 23.86 12.86
N GLY A 111 10.30 23.03 13.13
CA GLY A 111 10.60 22.48 14.44
C GLY A 111 9.90 21.17 14.80
N ALA A 112 8.92 20.72 14.04
CA ALA A 112 8.25 19.45 14.23
C ALA A 112 9.14 18.29 13.82
N TYR A 113 8.94 17.11 14.41
CA TYR A 113 9.68 15.90 14.09
C TYR A 113 8.90 15.01 13.12
N PHE A 114 9.62 14.37 12.19
CA PHE A 114 9.10 13.39 11.25
C PHE A 114 10.02 12.17 11.19
N VAL A 115 9.48 11.03 10.80
CA VAL A 115 10.24 9.76 10.68
C VAL A 115 10.09 9.09 9.32
N SER A 116 9.19 9.58 8.46
CA SER A 116 9.13 9.12 7.08
C SER A 116 8.75 10.25 6.13
N THR A 117 9.19 10.13 4.87
CA THR A 117 8.84 11.07 3.80
C THR A 117 8.29 10.31 2.60
N ARG A 118 7.28 10.89 1.95
CA ARG A 118 6.78 10.46 0.66
C ARG A 118 7.16 11.48 -0.39
N THR A 119 7.74 11.03 -1.50
CA THR A 119 8.19 11.93 -2.56
C THR A 119 7.66 11.45 -3.91
N HIS A 120 7.03 12.35 -4.65
CA HIS A 120 6.68 12.15 -6.06
C HIS A 120 7.82 12.65 -6.93
N MET A 121 8.38 11.78 -7.73
CA MET A 121 9.55 12.06 -8.57
C MET A 121 9.28 11.70 -10.02
N GLU A 122 10.01 12.39 -10.88
CA GLU A 122 10.22 11.99 -12.28
C GLU A 122 11.71 11.74 -12.51
N MET A 123 12.04 10.71 -13.29
CA MET A 123 13.38 10.42 -13.75
C MET A 123 13.42 10.33 -15.26
N ASP A 124 14.37 11.02 -15.88
CA ASP A 124 14.70 10.86 -17.30
C ASP A 124 15.77 9.77 -17.42
N CYS A 125 15.36 8.58 -17.86
CA CYS A 125 16.22 7.42 -18.00
C CYS A 125 17.27 7.54 -19.11
N ARG A 126 17.12 8.50 -20.02
CA ARG A 126 18.10 8.76 -21.09
C ARG A 126 19.14 9.77 -20.67
N LYS A 127 18.74 10.79 -19.91
CA LYS A 127 19.62 11.90 -19.50
C LYS A 127 20.19 11.73 -18.09
N GLU A 128 19.74 10.70 -17.36
CA GLU A 128 20.12 10.45 -15.96
C GLU A 128 19.84 11.64 -15.04
N MET A 129 18.64 12.21 -15.18
CA MET A 129 18.20 13.37 -14.42
C MET A 129 16.99 13.02 -13.58
N VAL A 130 16.83 13.71 -12.46
CA VAL A 130 15.71 13.60 -11.53
C VAL A 130 15.01 14.94 -11.36
N HIS A 131 13.69 14.89 -11.23
CA HIS A 131 12.82 16.01 -10.93
C HIS A 131 11.88 15.66 -9.79
N ILE A 132 11.90 16.45 -8.72
CA ILE A 132 11.01 16.28 -7.57
C ILE A 132 9.77 17.14 -7.78
N LEU A 133 8.61 16.50 -7.85
CA LEU A 133 7.33 17.18 -8.05
C LEU A 133 6.69 17.62 -6.73
N GLN A 134 6.77 16.75 -5.73
CA GLN A 134 6.11 16.95 -4.45
C GLN A 134 6.73 16.07 -3.38
N PHE A 135 6.74 16.53 -2.14
CA PHE A 135 7.02 15.66 -1.00
C PHE A 135 6.16 16.02 0.22
N SER A 136 5.98 15.03 1.09
CA SER A 136 5.33 15.19 2.39
C SER A 136 6.12 14.47 3.47
N MET A 137 6.12 15.04 4.67
CA MET A 137 6.78 14.51 5.87
C MET A 137 5.72 13.97 6.82
N HIS A 138 5.93 12.80 7.38
CA HIS A 138 4.98 12.11 8.26
C HIS A 138 5.58 11.85 9.63
N SER A 139 4.78 12.01 10.69
CA SER A 139 5.23 11.83 12.07
C SER A 139 5.47 10.38 12.46
N GLY A 140 4.89 9.42 11.73
CA GLY A 140 5.04 7.98 11.94
C GLY A 140 5.86 7.28 10.84
N PRO A 141 6.36 6.06 11.11
CA PRO A 141 7.08 5.26 10.13
C PRO A 141 6.14 4.80 9.01
N MET A 142 6.71 4.48 7.83
CA MET A 142 5.97 3.97 6.68
C MET A 142 4.75 4.82 6.32
N LEU A 143 4.88 6.16 6.39
CA LEU A 143 3.85 7.18 6.11
C LEU A 143 2.65 7.15 7.06
N THR A 144 2.79 6.57 8.23
CA THR A 144 1.77 6.63 9.27
C THR A 144 1.80 7.96 10.04
N GLY A 145 0.79 8.18 10.88
CA GLY A 145 0.69 9.42 11.65
C GLY A 145 0.22 10.61 10.83
N GLU A 146 0.46 11.81 11.33
CA GLU A 146 0.00 13.06 10.72
C GLU A 146 1.04 13.57 9.71
N ILE A 147 0.56 14.34 8.71
CA ILE A 147 1.44 15.08 7.81
C ILE A 147 1.98 16.30 8.58
N VAL A 148 3.28 16.28 8.82
CA VAL A 148 3.99 17.33 9.56
C VAL A 148 4.26 18.54 8.69
N ASP A 149 4.63 18.29 7.43
CA ASP A 149 4.89 19.32 6.43
C ASP A 149 4.70 18.74 5.03
N SER A 150 4.35 19.61 4.09
CA SER A 150 4.21 19.24 2.69
C SER A 150 4.67 20.41 1.84
N GLN A 151 5.57 20.14 0.90
CA GLN A 151 6.09 21.15 -0.02
C GLN A 151 5.91 20.69 -1.47
N GLY A 152 5.56 21.63 -2.34
CA GLY A 152 5.45 21.42 -3.76
C GLY A 152 6.75 21.81 -4.49
N VAL A 153 6.94 21.16 -5.57
CA VAL A 153 7.74 21.43 -6.78
C VAL A 153 9.13 22.09 -6.61
N MET A 154 10.15 21.26 -6.74
CA MET A 154 11.43 21.73 -7.30
C MET A 154 11.26 21.83 -8.83
N ARG A 155 11.39 23.02 -9.38
CA ARG A 155 11.06 23.30 -10.80
C ARG A 155 12.12 22.89 -11.80
N GLU A 156 13.28 22.39 -11.37
CA GLU A 156 14.41 22.14 -12.25
C GLU A 156 14.84 20.67 -12.19
N TRP A 157 15.17 20.15 -13.37
CA TRP A 157 15.82 18.87 -13.51
C TRP A 157 17.23 18.91 -12.97
N GLN A 158 17.60 17.94 -12.16
CA GLN A 158 18.92 17.81 -11.58
C GLN A 158 19.59 16.53 -12.06
N THR A 159 20.89 16.60 -12.32
CA THR A 159 21.68 15.40 -12.62
C THR A 159 21.75 14.52 -11.37
N ILE A 160 21.63 13.21 -11.55
CA ILE A 160 21.75 12.24 -10.46
C ILE A 160 23.22 12.14 -10.06
N PRO A 161 23.62 12.55 -8.83
CA PRO A 161 25.03 12.47 -8.43
C PRO A 161 25.44 10.99 -8.31
N PRO A 162 26.67 10.63 -8.75
CA PRO A 162 27.20 9.30 -8.57
C PRO A 162 27.33 8.98 -7.07
N ASP A 163 27.35 7.69 -6.74
CA ASP A 163 27.53 7.17 -5.38
C ASP A 163 26.47 7.60 -4.35
N THR A 164 25.31 8.03 -4.84
CA THR A 164 24.16 8.39 -3.99
C THR A 164 23.06 7.31 -4.04
N PRO A 165 22.18 7.26 -3.03
CA PRO A 165 21.01 6.37 -3.05
C PRO A 165 20.09 6.59 -4.26
N LEU A 166 20.11 7.77 -4.88
CA LEU A 166 19.36 8.08 -6.11
C LEU A 166 19.78 7.20 -7.30
N VAL A 167 21.04 6.79 -7.36
CA VAL A 167 21.52 5.85 -8.41
C VAL A 167 20.81 4.49 -8.29
N ASN A 168 20.60 4.02 -7.07
CA ASN A 168 19.87 2.77 -6.84
C ASN A 168 18.39 2.90 -7.24
N LEU A 169 17.75 4.04 -6.91
CA LEU A 169 16.42 4.34 -7.38
C LEU A 169 16.35 4.37 -8.91
N PHE A 170 17.30 5.04 -9.56
CA PHE A 170 17.39 5.14 -11.01
C PHE A 170 17.48 3.75 -11.66
N LYS A 171 18.39 2.91 -11.18
CA LYS A 171 18.55 1.53 -11.67
C LYS A 171 17.25 0.71 -11.49
N PHE A 172 16.58 0.87 -10.36
CA PHE A 172 15.34 0.17 -10.08
C PHE A 172 14.20 0.62 -11.01
N VAL A 173 14.01 1.93 -11.18
CA VAL A 173 12.88 2.51 -11.93
C VAL A 173 13.10 2.47 -13.44
N CYS A 174 14.33 2.70 -13.89
CA CYS A 174 14.68 2.71 -15.32
C CYS A 174 15.03 1.32 -15.86
N GLY A 175 15.40 0.38 -15.02
CA GLY A 175 15.68 -1.01 -15.40
C GLY A 175 14.45 -1.90 -15.57
N LYS A 176 13.26 -1.41 -15.23
CA LYS A 176 11.97 -2.12 -15.37
C LYS A 176 11.24 -1.87 -16.69
#